data_74126fb89e618f9ebcab3e9ac5c78814
#
_entry.id   74126fb89e618f9ebcab3e9ac5c78814
#
_cell.length_a   1.000
_cell.length_b   1.000
_cell.length_c   1.000
_cell.angle_alpha   90.00
_cell.angle_beta   90.00
_cell.angle_gamma   90.00
#
_symmetry.space_group_name_H-M   'P 1'
#
loop_
_entity.id
_entity.type
_entity.pdbx_description
1 polymer ?
#
loop_
_entity_poly.entity_id
_entity_poly.type
_entity_poly.pdbx_seq_one_letter_code
_entity_poly.pdbx_strand_id
1 'polypeptide(L)'
;MVRDFTIGRSDFSVTVYVPWNCTNNCKFCSSKKDYERIKSDFERLKESLRLIRDSFLPIVVFTGGEPSSDIDKLRELLKIVDNKVVYINTSLPKRNCREFIEIVNSTECIRSISISRHCHTFEEDSEILYQIAEDEVIATIKKPVRINVVAQNEDSFSADSLRKYVSRWTRIAKMKGGPNSLLLNLRGNYIIQRKTDLHEMTDSKEINVLASNYYYQSHSFCNVCDTCTFIKFDENRQEELVINYHRGVMTTAVRFADIVEINDLIIFQNGDICYDWDGKNENISTFLNMINTKKQ
;
A
#
# COMPACT_ATOMS: atom_id res chain seq x y z
N MET A 1 -12.84 15.32 -24.24
CA MET A 1 -12.55 16.33 -23.18
C MET A 1 -13.36 15.88 -21.95
N VAL A 2 -12.73 15.82 -20.76
CA VAL A 2 -13.45 15.49 -19.51
C VAL A 2 -14.35 16.68 -19.14
N ARG A 3 -15.63 16.42 -18.89
CA ARG A 3 -16.61 17.46 -18.52
C ARG A 3 -17.00 17.37 -17.05
N ASP A 4 -16.98 16.17 -16.49
CA ASP A 4 -17.44 15.95 -15.12
C ASP A 4 -16.61 14.89 -14.40
N PHE A 5 -16.63 14.92 -13.06
CA PHE A 5 -15.96 13.97 -12.18
C PHE A 5 -16.92 13.42 -11.15
N THR A 6 -16.79 12.13 -10.87
CA THR A 6 -17.50 11.45 -9.80
C THR A 6 -16.52 10.70 -8.89
N ILE A 7 -16.93 10.45 -7.65
CA ILE A 7 -16.15 9.65 -6.69
C ILE A 7 -16.69 8.22 -6.73
N GLY A 8 -15.81 7.29 -7.14
CA GLY A 8 -16.19 5.90 -7.36
C GLY A 8 -16.29 5.06 -6.09
N ARG A 9 -15.76 5.53 -4.94
CA ARG A 9 -15.71 4.72 -3.70
C ARG A 9 -15.81 5.57 -2.44
N SER A 10 -16.38 4.98 -1.39
CA SER A 10 -16.56 5.65 -0.09
C SER A 10 -15.25 5.79 0.71
N ASP A 11 -14.30 4.88 0.52
CA ASP A 11 -12.99 4.85 1.15
C ASP A 11 -11.90 5.50 0.27
N PHE A 12 -12.26 6.56 -0.42
CA PHE A 12 -11.40 7.34 -1.30
C PHE A 12 -10.10 7.76 -0.60
N SER A 13 -8.98 7.46 -1.22
CA SER A 13 -7.66 7.78 -0.68
C SER A 13 -6.86 8.71 -1.59
N VAL A 14 -5.91 9.40 -0.98
CA VAL A 14 -4.91 10.21 -1.67
C VAL A 14 -3.55 9.56 -1.45
N THR A 15 -2.99 9.00 -2.50
CA THR A 15 -1.66 8.40 -2.47
C THR A 15 -0.61 9.48 -2.71
N VAL A 16 0.31 9.65 -1.77
CA VAL A 16 1.32 10.71 -1.77
C VAL A 16 2.71 10.11 -1.93
N TYR A 17 3.40 10.49 -2.99
CA TYR A 17 4.80 10.15 -3.20
C TYR A 17 5.67 11.11 -2.41
N VAL A 18 6.43 10.56 -1.44
CA VAL A 18 7.40 11.37 -0.70
C VAL A 18 8.50 11.91 -1.64
N PRO A 19 9.02 13.13 -1.44
CA PRO A 19 9.93 13.78 -2.39
C PRO A 19 11.39 13.32 -2.26
N TRP A 20 11.63 12.14 -1.72
CA TRP A 20 12.96 11.52 -1.60
C TRP A 20 12.94 10.05 -2.04
N ASN A 21 14.08 9.60 -2.55
CA ASN A 21 14.23 8.27 -3.13
C ASN A 21 14.22 7.16 -2.08
N CYS A 22 13.96 5.96 -2.56
CA CYS A 22 14.17 4.71 -1.84
C CYS A 22 15.62 4.22 -2.06
N THR A 23 16.23 3.70 -1.00
CA THR A 23 17.54 3.05 -1.08
C THR A 23 17.49 1.61 -1.59
N ASN A 24 16.28 1.00 -1.59
CA ASN A 24 16.07 -0.34 -2.12
C ASN A 24 16.06 -0.34 -3.65
N ASN A 25 16.59 -1.40 -4.24
CA ASN A 25 16.63 -1.57 -5.69
C ASN A 25 15.71 -2.71 -6.17
N CYS A 26 14.43 -2.68 -5.77
CA CYS A 26 13.47 -3.72 -6.15
C CYS A 26 13.25 -3.72 -7.67
N LYS A 27 13.45 -4.88 -8.31
CA LYS A 27 13.33 -5.04 -9.78
C LYS A 27 11.91 -4.79 -10.31
N PHE A 28 10.89 -5.00 -9.47
CA PHE A 28 9.47 -4.81 -9.80
C PHE A 28 8.92 -3.44 -9.37
N CYS A 29 9.77 -2.53 -8.88
CA CYS A 29 9.33 -1.22 -8.38
C CYS A 29 8.79 -0.35 -9.52
N SER A 30 7.49 -0.05 -9.48
CA SER A 30 6.85 0.84 -10.46
C SER A 30 7.23 2.31 -10.25
N SER A 31 7.46 2.73 -9.00
CA SER A 31 7.75 4.12 -8.66
C SER A 31 9.15 4.59 -9.07
N LYS A 32 10.09 3.67 -9.30
CA LYS A 32 11.47 4.04 -9.65
C LYS A 32 11.56 4.94 -10.88
N LYS A 33 10.80 4.61 -11.93
CA LYS A 33 10.75 5.42 -13.17
C LYS A 33 10.20 6.82 -12.94
N ASP A 34 9.27 6.98 -11.99
CA ASP A 34 8.70 8.27 -11.67
C ASP A 34 9.72 9.18 -10.98
N TYR A 35 10.57 8.64 -10.10
CA TYR A 35 11.66 9.39 -9.48
C TYR A 35 12.79 9.76 -10.46
N GLU A 36 12.98 9.00 -11.53
CA GLU A 36 13.91 9.34 -12.61
C GLU A 36 13.35 10.46 -13.51
N ARG A 37 12.05 10.46 -13.75
CA ARG A 37 11.36 11.36 -14.69
C ARG A 37 10.92 12.68 -14.05
N ILE A 38 10.45 12.66 -12.81
CA ILE A 38 9.82 13.78 -12.13
C ILE A 38 10.78 14.33 -11.07
N LYS A 39 11.17 15.59 -11.20
CA LYS A 39 12.00 16.27 -10.20
C LYS A 39 11.17 16.59 -8.96
N SER A 40 11.67 16.21 -7.79
CA SER A 40 11.01 16.45 -6.51
C SER A 40 10.93 17.94 -6.16
N ASP A 41 9.81 18.37 -5.58
CA ASP A 41 9.59 19.71 -5.03
C ASP A 41 8.84 19.60 -3.69
N PHE A 42 9.54 19.76 -2.58
CA PHE A 42 9.00 19.57 -1.24
C PHE A 42 7.99 20.66 -0.85
N GLU A 43 8.26 21.92 -1.21
CA GLU A 43 7.37 23.03 -0.87
C GLU A 43 6.03 22.92 -1.62
N ARG A 44 6.10 22.62 -2.90
CA ARG A 44 4.89 22.42 -3.71
C ARG A 44 4.10 21.19 -3.27
N LEU A 45 4.77 20.11 -2.83
CA LEU A 45 4.10 18.96 -2.22
C LEU A 45 3.34 19.37 -0.96
N LYS A 46 3.93 20.19 -0.10
CA LYS A 46 3.27 20.70 1.11
C LYS A 46 2.03 21.56 0.78
N GLU A 47 2.11 22.36 -0.28
CA GLU A 47 0.95 23.14 -0.77
C GLU A 47 -0.18 22.21 -1.21
N SER A 48 0.12 21.19 -2.00
CA SER A 48 -0.87 20.21 -2.45
C SER A 48 -1.49 19.44 -1.27
N LEU A 49 -0.69 19.09 -0.26
CA LEU A 49 -1.21 18.45 0.96
C LEU A 49 -2.11 19.39 1.78
N ARG A 50 -1.86 20.69 1.81
CA ARG A 50 -2.77 21.66 2.45
C ARG A 50 -4.14 21.68 1.77
N LEU A 51 -4.18 21.61 0.42
CA LEU A 51 -5.45 21.48 -0.31
C LEU A 51 -6.21 20.20 0.10
N ILE A 52 -5.50 19.08 0.23
CA ILE A 52 -6.12 17.83 0.69
C ILE A 52 -6.56 17.92 2.15
N ARG A 53 -5.75 18.50 3.03
CA ARG A 53 -6.13 18.74 4.44
C ARG A 53 -7.48 19.45 4.55
N ASP A 54 -7.69 20.46 3.72
CA ASP A 54 -8.87 21.32 3.74
C ASP A 54 -10.08 20.70 3.00
N SER A 55 -9.87 19.62 2.24
CA SER A 55 -10.92 18.88 1.55
C SER A 55 -11.69 17.92 2.47
N PHE A 56 -12.81 17.36 1.98
CA PHE A 56 -13.54 16.31 2.67
C PHE A 56 -12.91 14.90 2.54
N LEU A 57 -11.85 14.73 1.73
CA LEU A 57 -11.21 13.43 1.52
C LEU A 57 -10.60 12.90 2.82
N PRO A 58 -10.96 11.69 3.27
CA PRO A 58 -10.63 11.25 4.63
C PRO A 58 -9.25 10.64 4.77
N ILE A 59 -8.69 10.07 3.70
CA ILE A 59 -7.54 9.15 3.78
C ILE A 59 -6.34 9.68 2.98
N VAL A 60 -5.16 9.64 3.61
CA VAL A 60 -3.86 9.92 2.99
C VAL A 60 -2.95 8.71 3.14
N VAL A 61 -2.31 8.29 2.06
CA VAL A 61 -1.37 7.16 2.03
C VAL A 61 0.01 7.65 1.61
N PHE A 62 0.96 7.73 2.52
CA PHE A 62 2.35 8.03 2.16
C PHE A 62 3.06 6.81 1.59
N THR A 63 3.68 6.99 0.43
CA THR A 63 4.38 5.95 -0.34
C THR A 63 5.44 6.56 -1.25
N GLY A 64 5.79 5.89 -2.33
CA GLY A 64 6.68 6.36 -3.38
C GLY A 64 8.10 5.86 -3.17
N GLY A 65 9.05 6.72 -2.75
CA GLY A 65 10.38 6.30 -2.32
C GLY A 65 10.31 5.51 -1.02
N GLU A 66 11.04 5.94 -0.01
CA GLU A 66 10.96 5.29 1.31
C GLU A 66 10.59 6.34 2.37
N PRO A 67 9.35 6.38 2.87
CA PRO A 67 8.90 7.41 3.81
C PRO A 67 9.79 7.57 5.05
N SER A 68 10.37 6.49 5.56
CA SER A 68 11.25 6.52 6.74
C SER A 68 12.69 6.98 6.46
N SER A 69 13.04 7.27 5.21
CA SER A 69 14.41 7.70 4.87
C SER A 69 14.72 9.14 5.30
N ASP A 70 13.71 10.01 5.39
CA ASP A 70 13.83 11.39 5.87
C ASP A 70 12.75 11.66 6.93
N ILE A 71 13.12 11.43 8.17
CA ILE A 71 12.21 11.47 9.32
C ILE A 71 11.69 12.88 9.60
N ASP A 72 12.53 13.89 9.46
CA ASP A 72 12.15 15.27 9.77
C ASP A 72 11.11 15.78 8.77
N LYS A 73 11.34 15.54 7.48
CA LYS A 73 10.35 15.88 6.46
C LYS A 73 9.07 15.06 6.59
N LEU A 74 9.17 13.79 6.95
CA LEU A 74 7.96 12.99 7.22
C LEU A 74 7.14 13.60 8.36
N ARG A 75 7.78 14.06 9.44
CA ARG A 75 7.09 14.76 10.53
C ARG A 75 6.40 16.04 10.05
N GLU A 76 7.04 16.81 9.18
CA GLU A 76 6.41 18.00 8.59
C GLU A 76 5.16 17.64 7.79
N LEU A 77 5.22 16.60 6.94
CA LEU A 77 4.07 16.15 6.15
C LEU A 77 2.93 15.64 7.05
N LEU A 78 3.24 14.85 8.08
CA LEU A 78 2.25 14.35 9.04
C LEU A 78 1.52 15.47 9.78
N LYS A 79 2.22 16.55 10.16
CA LYS A 79 1.60 17.74 10.79
C LYS A 79 0.62 18.45 9.86
N ILE A 80 0.86 18.43 8.55
CA ILE A 80 -0.06 19.06 7.59
C ILE A 80 -1.39 18.29 7.51
N VAL A 81 -1.35 16.96 7.61
CA VAL A 81 -2.52 16.09 7.42
C VAL A 81 -2.99 15.44 8.73
N ASP A 82 -2.76 16.08 9.86
CA ASP A 82 -3.08 15.57 11.20
C ASP A 82 -4.58 15.33 11.45
N ASN A 83 -5.45 15.98 10.66
CA ASN A 83 -6.89 15.80 10.65
C ASN A 83 -7.38 14.68 9.70
N LYS A 84 -6.49 13.93 9.08
CA LYS A 84 -6.78 12.83 8.14
C LYS A 84 -6.46 11.48 8.76
N VAL A 85 -7.04 10.43 8.20
CA VAL A 85 -6.60 9.05 8.48
C VAL A 85 -5.38 8.76 7.63
N VAL A 86 -4.24 8.49 8.26
CA VAL A 86 -2.97 8.29 7.56
C VAL A 86 -2.58 6.81 7.55
N TYR A 87 -2.16 6.35 6.37
CA TYR A 87 -1.48 5.07 6.17
C TYR A 87 -0.08 5.33 5.62
N ILE A 88 0.89 4.47 5.95
CA ILE A 88 2.26 4.60 5.45
C ILE A 88 2.71 3.26 4.88
N ASN A 89 3.22 3.28 3.64
CA ASN A 89 3.87 2.15 3.01
C ASN A 89 5.38 2.30 3.12
N THR A 90 6.07 1.36 3.73
CA THR A 90 7.52 1.39 3.97
C THR A 90 8.15 0.02 3.76
N SER A 91 9.42 -0.03 3.43
CA SER A 91 10.23 -1.24 3.54
C SER A 91 10.75 -1.46 4.96
N LEU A 92 10.59 -0.47 5.83
CA LEU A 92 11.16 -0.41 7.18
C LEU A 92 12.67 -0.68 7.16
N PRO A 93 13.49 0.21 6.58
CA PRO A 93 14.92 0.05 6.53
C PRO A 93 15.56 0.11 7.94
N LYS A 94 16.73 -0.50 8.13
CA LYS A 94 17.47 -0.46 9.41
C LYS A 94 17.77 0.96 9.85
N ARG A 95 18.15 1.80 8.87
CA ARG A 95 18.40 3.21 9.11
C ARG A 95 17.09 3.90 9.55
N ASN A 96 17.15 4.68 10.60
CA ASN A 96 16.02 5.41 11.18
C ASN A 96 14.88 4.54 11.72
N CYS A 97 15.00 3.22 11.75
CA CYS A 97 13.93 2.30 12.10
C CYS A 97 13.30 2.62 13.48
N ARG A 98 14.14 2.83 14.51
CA ARG A 98 13.67 3.14 15.87
C ARG A 98 12.87 4.43 15.89
N GLU A 99 13.41 5.49 15.33
CA GLU A 99 12.79 6.80 15.30
C GLU A 99 11.49 6.81 14.49
N PHE A 100 11.47 6.10 13.36
CA PHE A 100 10.24 5.91 12.58
C PHE A 100 9.15 5.20 13.41
N ILE A 101 9.49 4.13 14.13
CA ILE A 101 8.54 3.41 14.99
C ILE A 101 8.02 4.29 16.11
N GLU A 102 8.86 5.12 16.70
CA GLU A 102 8.45 6.09 17.73
C GLU A 102 7.41 7.08 17.16
N ILE A 103 7.63 7.59 15.94
CA ILE A 103 6.66 8.45 15.25
C ILE A 103 5.35 7.70 15.02
N VAL A 104 5.41 6.50 14.44
CA VAL A 104 4.23 5.70 14.16
C VAL A 104 3.41 5.44 15.43
N ASN A 105 4.10 5.11 16.52
CA ASN A 105 3.45 4.78 17.78
C ASN A 105 2.84 5.99 18.51
N SER A 106 3.40 7.20 18.31
CA SER A 106 3.00 8.43 19.00
C SER A 106 2.05 9.30 18.18
N THR A 107 1.98 9.14 16.85
CA THR A 107 1.16 9.98 15.99
C THR A 107 -0.26 9.41 15.86
N GLU A 108 -1.26 10.13 16.35
CA GLU A 108 -2.65 9.66 16.40
C GLU A 108 -3.27 9.46 15.02
N CYS A 109 -3.03 10.36 14.09
CA CYS A 109 -3.60 10.27 12.75
C CYS A 109 -3.12 9.03 11.96
N ILE A 110 -2.00 8.41 12.33
CA ILE A 110 -1.55 7.16 11.70
C ILE A 110 -2.43 6.00 12.16
N ARG A 111 -3.19 5.43 11.22
CA ARG A 111 -4.12 4.32 11.48
C ARG A 111 -3.44 2.97 11.41
N SER A 112 -2.62 2.73 10.38
CA SER A 112 -1.81 1.53 10.23
C SER A 112 -0.64 1.76 9.29
N ILE A 113 0.29 0.81 9.26
CA ILE A 113 1.40 0.81 8.31
C ILE A 113 1.42 -0.47 7.48
N SER A 114 1.88 -0.34 6.24
CA SER A 114 2.12 -1.47 5.35
C SER A 114 3.63 -1.63 5.18
N ILE A 115 4.15 -2.79 5.55
CA ILE A 115 5.59 -3.10 5.47
C ILE A 115 5.83 -4.06 4.32
N SER A 116 6.71 -3.68 3.40
CA SER A 116 7.10 -4.50 2.27
C SER A 116 8.11 -5.56 2.70
N ARG A 117 7.78 -6.84 2.47
CA ARG A 117 8.64 -8.00 2.74
C ARG A 117 8.44 -9.02 1.62
N HIS A 118 9.19 -8.85 0.54
CA HIS A 118 8.97 -9.62 -0.69
C HIS A 118 9.71 -10.96 -0.71
N CYS A 119 10.66 -11.18 0.20
CA CYS A 119 11.41 -12.42 0.32
C CYS A 119 10.77 -13.34 1.35
N HIS A 120 10.62 -14.63 1.03
CA HIS A 120 10.11 -15.63 1.97
C HIS A 120 11.21 -16.19 2.90
N THR A 121 12.48 -16.11 2.50
CA THR A 121 13.66 -16.39 3.34
C THR A 121 14.64 -15.21 3.31
N PHE A 122 15.51 -15.13 4.32
CA PHE A 122 16.57 -14.10 4.38
C PHE A 122 17.69 -14.32 3.36
N GLU A 123 17.72 -15.45 2.68
CA GLU A 123 18.78 -15.83 1.74
C GLU A 123 18.47 -15.39 0.30
N GLU A 124 17.20 -15.01 0.01
CA GLU A 124 16.74 -14.81 -1.35
C GLU A 124 17.15 -13.50 -2.00
N ASP A 125 17.37 -12.46 -1.21
CA ASP A 125 17.81 -11.16 -1.73
C ASP A 125 18.67 -10.45 -0.68
N SER A 126 19.94 -10.82 -0.62
CA SER A 126 20.87 -10.32 0.37
C SER A 126 21.08 -8.80 0.31
N GLU A 127 20.96 -8.18 -0.86
CA GLU A 127 21.12 -6.72 -1.01
C GLU A 127 19.96 -5.95 -0.38
N ILE A 128 18.72 -6.40 -0.61
CA ILE A 128 17.53 -5.78 -0.01
C ILE A 128 17.47 -6.09 1.49
N LEU A 129 17.67 -7.35 1.87
CA LEU A 129 17.60 -7.80 3.26
C LEU A 129 18.63 -7.11 4.16
N TYR A 130 19.79 -6.78 3.62
CA TYR A 130 20.83 -6.10 4.39
C TYR A 130 20.41 -4.71 4.86
N GLN A 131 19.52 -4.05 4.13
CA GLN A 131 19.06 -2.68 4.38
C GLN A 131 17.76 -2.60 5.20
N ILE A 132 16.97 -3.67 5.27
CA ILE A 132 15.71 -3.67 6.02
C ILE A 132 15.88 -4.12 7.47
N ALA A 133 15.00 -3.63 8.35
CA ALA A 133 14.99 -4.05 9.76
C ALA A 133 14.54 -5.50 9.91
N GLU A 134 14.97 -6.15 10.98
CA GLU A 134 14.57 -7.50 11.33
C GLU A 134 13.08 -7.58 11.65
N ASP A 135 12.46 -8.72 11.37
CA ASP A 135 11.01 -8.87 11.50
C ASP A 135 10.51 -8.70 12.93
N GLU A 136 11.31 -9.10 13.93
CA GLU A 136 10.96 -9.00 15.35
C GLU A 136 10.71 -7.55 15.78
N VAL A 137 11.36 -6.60 15.13
CA VAL A 137 11.15 -5.17 15.38
C VAL A 137 9.71 -4.76 15.05
N ILE A 138 9.06 -5.43 14.08
CA ILE A 138 7.67 -5.17 13.71
C ILE A 138 6.71 -5.40 14.88
N ALA A 139 7.03 -6.33 15.77
CA ALA A 139 6.22 -6.58 16.97
C ALA A 139 6.17 -5.38 17.94
N THR A 140 7.14 -4.46 17.88
CA THR A 140 7.17 -3.25 18.72
C THR A 140 6.26 -2.13 18.23
N ILE A 141 5.72 -2.23 17.02
CA ILE A 141 4.79 -1.26 16.44
C ILE A 141 3.42 -1.44 17.08
N LYS A 142 2.91 -0.41 17.75
CA LYS A 142 1.61 -0.47 18.46
C LYS A 142 0.40 -0.41 17.53
N LYS A 143 0.56 0.12 16.33
CA LYS A 143 -0.50 0.21 15.32
C LYS A 143 -0.67 -1.11 14.57
N PRO A 144 -1.84 -1.40 13.96
CA PRO A 144 -2.00 -2.52 13.05
C PRO A 144 -0.98 -2.48 11.92
N VAL A 145 -0.46 -3.64 11.56
CA VAL A 145 0.54 -3.79 10.49
C VAL A 145 0.00 -4.68 9.38
N ARG A 146 0.22 -4.27 8.14
CA ARG A 146 0.02 -5.10 6.95
C ARG A 146 1.38 -5.46 6.37
N ILE A 147 1.65 -6.73 6.19
CA ILE A 147 2.84 -7.21 5.49
C ILE A 147 2.50 -7.40 4.03
N ASN A 148 3.08 -6.60 3.16
CA ASN A 148 2.90 -6.72 1.72
C ASN A 148 3.99 -7.61 1.12
N VAL A 149 3.58 -8.67 0.46
CA VAL A 149 4.45 -9.58 -0.29
C VAL A 149 4.02 -9.57 -1.75
N VAL A 150 4.88 -9.13 -2.65
CA VAL A 150 4.62 -9.13 -4.09
C VAL A 150 5.31 -10.35 -4.71
N ALA A 151 4.60 -11.11 -5.53
CA ALA A 151 5.19 -12.19 -6.33
C ALA A 151 6.29 -11.63 -7.24
N GLN A 152 7.49 -12.19 -7.15
CA GLN A 152 8.63 -11.78 -7.98
C GLN A 152 8.73 -12.60 -9.27
N ASN A 153 8.27 -13.84 -9.22
CA ASN A 153 8.24 -14.79 -10.34
C ASN A 153 7.05 -15.75 -10.16
N GLU A 154 6.88 -16.69 -11.10
CA GLU A 154 5.78 -17.66 -11.10
C GLU A 154 5.80 -18.62 -9.90
N ASP A 155 6.96 -18.86 -9.29
CA ASP A 155 7.12 -19.77 -8.16
C ASP A 155 7.00 -19.08 -6.79
N SER A 156 6.88 -17.74 -6.76
CA SER A 156 6.85 -16.97 -5.51
C SER A 156 5.74 -17.41 -4.55
N PHE A 157 4.62 -17.87 -5.09
CA PHE A 157 3.48 -18.35 -4.30
C PHE A 157 3.23 -19.85 -4.49
N SER A 158 4.29 -20.63 -4.76
CA SER A 158 4.23 -22.08 -4.65
C SER A 158 3.79 -22.50 -3.24
N ALA A 159 3.32 -23.76 -3.10
CA ALA A 159 2.87 -24.26 -1.80
C ALA A 159 3.94 -24.16 -0.71
N ASP A 160 5.21 -24.36 -1.07
CA ASP A 160 6.33 -24.25 -0.11
C ASP A 160 6.61 -22.80 0.26
N SER A 161 6.63 -21.90 -0.70
CA SER A 161 6.81 -20.48 -0.47
C SER A 161 5.69 -19.92 0.42
N LEU A 162 4.44 -20.26 0.12
CA LEU A 162 3.30 -19.83 0.93
C LEU A 162 3.35 -20.35 2.36
N ARG A 163 3.72 -21.63 2.57
CA ARG A 163 3.91 -22.18 3.92
C ARG A 163 4.99 -21.41 4.70
N LYS A 164 6.12 -21.08 4.07
CA LYS A 164 7.20 -20.30 4.68
C LYS A 164 6.73 -18.89 5.05
N TYR A 165 6.05 -18.16 4.14
CA TYR A 165 5.49 -16.83 4.42
C TYR A 165 4.52 -16.90 5.60
N VAL A 166 3.55 -17.80 5.56
CA VAL A 166 2.53 -17.90 6.59
C VAL A 166 3.13 -18.29 7.95
N SER A 167 4.07 -19.24 7.98
CA SER A 167 4.74 -19.64 9.22
C SER A 167 5.53 -18.48 9.84
N ARG A 168 6.33 -17.77 9.01
CA ARG A 168 7.11 -16.61 9.42
C ARG A 168 6.22 -15.54 10.05
N TRP A 169 5.15 -15.15 9.37
CA TRP A 169 4.30 -14.05 9.81
C TRP A 169 3.33 -14.43 10.93
N THR A 170 2.96 -15.72 11.05
CA THR A 170 2.24 -16.23 12.22
C THR A 170 3.06 -16.01 13.50
N ARG A 171 4.36 -16.31 13.45
CA ARG A 171 5.26 -16.09 14.60
C ARG A 171 5.28 -14.62 15.03
N ILE A 172 5.43 -13.70 14.07
CA ILE A 172 5.45 -12.27 14.35
C ILE A 172 4.07 -11.75 14.82
N ALA A 173 2.98 -12.24 14.24
CA ALA A 173 1.63 -11.91 14.68
C ALA A 173 1.40 -12.29 16.15
N LYS A 174 1.83 -13.48 16.57
CA LYS A 174 1.78 -13.90 17.98
C LYS A 174 2.57 -12.96 18.89
N MET A 175 3.79 -12.59 18.51
CA MET A 175 4.61 -11.64 19.27
C MET A 175 3.96 -10.26 19.38
N LYS A 176 3.19 -9.86 18.36
CA LYS A 176 2.53 -8.57 18.27
C LYS A 176 1.16 -8.50 18.99
N GLY A 177 0.65 -9.62 19.47
CA GLY A 177 -0.63 -9.69 20.19
C GLY A 177 -1.79 -10.32 19.42
N GLY A 178 -1.50 -11.05 18.36
CA GLY A 178 -2.48 -11.89 17.65
C GLY A 178 -2.92 -11.39 16.27
N PRO A 179 -3.93 -12.04 15.68
CA PRO A 179 -4.28 -11.91 14.26
C PRO A 179 -4.76 -10.53 13.86
N ASN A 180 -5.41 -9.78 14.77
CA ASN A 180 -5.90 -8.43 14.49
C ASN A 180 -4.80 -7.35 14.45
N SER A 181 -3.60 -7.70 14.87
CA SER A 181 -2.46 -6.77 14.93
C SER A 181 -1.58 -6.84 13.70
N LEU A 182 -1.63 -7.94 12.94
CA LEU A 182 -0.84 -8.15 11.74
C LEU A 182 -1.65 -8.92 10.69
N LEU A 183 -1.68 -8.38 9.48
CA LEU A 183 -2.32 -8.95 8.29
C LEU A 183 -1.24 -9.33 7.27
N LEU A 184 -1.24 -10.55 6.76
CA LEU A 184 -0.41 -10.94 5.62
C LEU A 184 -1.15 -10.66 4.32
N ASN A 185 -0.55 -9.84 3.47
CA ASN A 185 -1.12 -9.39 2.21
C ASN A 185 -0.26 -9.85 1.03
N LEU A 186 -0.70 -10.88 0.36
CA LEU A 186 -0.05 -11.45 -0.83
C LEU A 186 -0.60 -10.74 -2.07
N ARG A 187 0.27 -10.33 -2.97
CA ARG A 187 -0.10 -9.62 -4.19
C ARG A 187 0.55 -10.27 -5.41
N GLY A 188 -0.23 -10.56 -6.41
CA GLY A 188 0.30 -10.91 -7.72
C GLY A 188 1.17 -9.78 -8.30
N ASN A 189 2.16 -10.14 -9.09
CA ASN A 189 3.00 -9.14 -9.75
C ASN A 189 2.22 -8.49 -10.90
N TYR A 190 2.00 -7.18 -10.79
CA TYR A 190 1.30 -6.39 -11.79
C TYR A 190 1.86 -6.51 -13.22
N ILE A 191 3.19 -6.61 -13.35
CA ILE A 191 3.85 -6.74 -14.68
C ILE A 191 3.54 -8.10 -15.32
N ILE A 192 3.43 -9.16 -14.50
CA ILE A 192 3.07 -10.50 -14.95
C ILE A 192 1.58 -10.56 -15.30
N GLN A 193 0.73 -9.95 -14.48
CA GLN A 193 -0.72 -9.98 -14.62
C GLN A 193 -1.26 -9.17 -15.82
N ARG A 194 -0.56 -8.14 -16.30
CA ARG A 194 -0.94 -7.40 -17.52
C ARG A 194 -0.95 -8.27 -18.80
N LYS A 195 -0.35 -9.45 -18.75
CA LYS A 195 -0.27 -10.37 -19.90
C LYS A 195 -1.41 -11.40 -19.92
N THR A 196 -2.17 -11.52 -18.85
CA THR A 196 -3.28 -12.46 -18.74
C THR A 196 -4.61 -11.70 -18.67
N ASP A 197 -5.60 -12.13 -19.46
CA ASP A 197 -6.95 -11.57 -19.44
C ASP A 197 -7.60 -11.77 -18.05
N LEU A 198 -8.17 -10.72 -17.51
CA LEU A 198 -8.82 -10.69 -16.19
C LEU A 198 -9.88 -11.79 -15.98
N HIS A 199 -10.47 -12.32 -17.06
CA HIS A 199 -11.48 -13.39 -17.02
C HIS A 199 -10.92 -14.79 -16.73
N GLU A 200 -9.65 -15.04 -16.97
CA GLU A 200 -9.00 -16.34 -16.67
C GLU A 200 -8.46 -16.44 -15.24
N MET A 201 -8.56 -15.36 -14.46
CA MET A 201 -7.99 -15.30 -13.10
C MET A 201 -8.87 -15.94 -12.01
N THR A 202 -10.03 -16.50 -12.34
CA THR A 202 -10.93 -17.13 -11.35
C THR A 202 -10.38 -18.42 -10.76
N ASP A 203 -9.44 -19.06 -11.44
CA ASP A 203 -8.80 -20.33 -11.04
C ASP A 203 -7.28 -20.16 -10.88
N SER A 204 -6.83 -19.11 -10.15
CA SER A 204 -5.40 -18.95 -9.94
C SER A 204 -4.86 -20.11 -9.09
N LYS A 205 -3.72 -20.66 -9.52
CA LYS A 205 -2.99 -21.72 -8.81
C LYS A 205 -2.75 -21.36 -7.33
N GLU A 206 -2.50 -20.10 -7.07
CA GLU A 206 -2.26 -19.54 -5.74
C GLU A 206 -3.48 -19.63 -4.83
N ILE A 207 -4.68 -19.35 -5.35
CA ILE A 207 -5.93 -19.46 -4.58
C ILE A 207 -6.19 -20.91 -4.23
N ASN A 208 -5.99 -21.83 -5.17
CA ASN A 208 -6.16 -23.25 -4.90
C ASN A 208 -5.19 -23.75 -3.82
N VAL A 209 -3.94 -23.29 -3.83
CA VAL A 209 -2.97 -23.62 -2.78
C VAL A 209 -3.38 -23.04 -1.44
N LEU A 210 -3.84 -21.79 -1.39
CA LEU A 210 -4.33 -21.17 -0.16
C LEU A 210 -5.58 -21.88 0.38
N ALA A 211 -6.57 -22.13 -0.48
CA ALA A 211 -7.82 -22.81 -0.10
C ALA A 211 -7.61 -24.25 0.37
N SER A 212 -6.57 -24.92 -0.12
CA SER A 212 -6.23 -26.29 0.31
C SER A 212 -5.54 -26.34 1.69
N ASN A 213 -4.99 -25.22 2.17
CA ASN A 213 -4.21 -25.18 3.40
C ASN A 213 -4.82 -24.30 4.49
N TYR A 214 -5.68 -23.32 4.14
CA TYR A 214 -6.24 -22.34 5.06
C TYR A 214 -7.74 -22.18 4.84
N TYR A 215 -8.44 -21.75 5.90
CA TYR A 215 -9.89 -21.55 5.83
C TYR A 215 -10.21 -20.33 4.93
N TYR A 216 -10.96 -20.56 3.86
CA TYR A 216 -11.48 -19.49 3.01
C TYR A 216 -12.61 -18.75 3.74
N GLN A 217 -12.45 -17.45 3.94
CA GLN A 217 -13.42 -16.62 4.65
C GLN A 217 -14.34 -15.86 3.71
N SER A 218 -13.77 -15.15 2.74
CA SER A 218 -14.54 -14.26 1.90
C SER A 218 -13.83 -13.90 0.60
N HIS A 219 -14.62 -13.42 -0.34
CA HIS A 219 -14.16 -12.80 -1.58
C HIS A 219 -14.78 -11.41 -1.67
N SER A 220 -13.96 -10.41 -1.90
CA SER A 220 -14.36 -9.02 -2.14
C SER A 220 -13.92 -8.62 -3.54
N PHE A 221 -14.86 -8.19 -4.33
CA PHE A 221 -14.62 -7.68 -5.68
C PHE A 221 -15.18 -6.28 -5.82
N CYS A 222 -14.37 -5.38 -6.35
CA CYS A 222 -14.76 -4.04 -6.75
C CYS A 222 -14.02 -3.64 -8.02
N ASN A 223 -14.38 -2.48 -8.61
CA ASN A 223 -13.71 -1.97 -9.82
C ASN A 223 -12.21 -1.70 -9.65
N VAL A 224 -11.70 -1.75 -8.42
CA VAL A 224 -10.32 -1.39 -8.07
C VAL A 224 -9.50 -2.58 -7.62
N CYS A 225 -10.13 -3.57 -6.96
CA CYS A 225 -9.42 -4.73 -6.42
C CYS A 225 -10.27 -5.99 -6.40
N ASP A 226 -9.59 -7.11 -6.46
CA ASP A 226 -10.13 -8.44 -6.29
C ASP A 226 -9.32 -9.12 -5.17
N THR A 227 -9.97 -9.42 -4.05
CA THR A 227 -9.29 -9.90 -2.84
C THR A 227 -9.99 -11.11 -2.28
N CYS A 228 -9.26 -12.22 -2.16
CA CYS A 228 -9.66 -13.38 -1.39
C CYS A 228 -9.03 -13.35 0.00
N THR A 229 -9.84 -13.59 1.03
CA THR A 229 -9.38 -13.63 2.42
C THR A 229 -9.42 -15.04 2.96
N PHE A 230 -8.32 -15.44 3.59
CA PHE A 230 -8.13 -16.74 4.23
C PHE A 230 -7.72 -16.55 5.68
N ILE A 231 -8.06 -17.53 6.53
CA ILE A 231 -7.67 -17.56 7.94
C ILE A 231 -6.85 -18.80 8.21
N LYS A 232 -5.72 -18.61 8.88
CA LYS A 232 -4.98 -19.68 9.53
C LYS A 232 -5.46 -19.82 10.96
N PHE A 233 -5.89 -21.02 11.33
CA PHE A 233 -6.25 -21.41 12.69
C PHE A 233 -5.12 -22.22 13.35
N ASP A 234 -5.04 -22.16 14.68
CA ASP A 234 -4.24 -23.07 15.48
C ASP A 234 -4.96 -24.42 15.75
N GLU A 235 -4.34 -25.28 16.54
CA GLU A 235 -4.88 -26.59 16.93
C GLU A 235 -6.19 -26.47 17.75
N ASN A 236 -6.38 -25.35 18.45
CA ASN A 236 -7.57 -25.04 19.23
C ASN A 236 -8.64 -24.27 18.45
N ARG A 237 -8.50 -24.15 17.12
CA ARG A 237 -9.36 -23.38 16.23
C ARG A 237 -9.43 -21.88 16.55
N GLN A 238 -8.36 -21.33 17.14
CA GLN A 238 -8.22 -19.88 17.30
C GLN A 238 -7.50 -19.30 16.10
N GLU A 239 -7.93 -18.11 15.68
CA GLU A 239 -7.32 -17.41 14.57
C GLU A 239 -5.88 -17.01 14.91
N GLU A 240 -4.92 -17.39 14.07
CA GLU A 240 -3.51 -17.06 14.23
C GLU A 240 -3.06 -15.97 13.26
N LEU A 241 -3.59 -15.98 12.03
CA LEU A 241 -3.19 -15.04 10.99
C LEU A 241 -4.30 -14.90 9.95
N VAL A 242 -4.59 -13.65 9.58
CA VAL A 242 -5.42 -13.32 8.43
C VAL A 242 -4.53 -13.13 7.20
N ILE A 243 -4.90 -13.76 6.10
CA ILE A 243 -4.16 -13.77 4.84
C ILE A 243 -5.06 -13.22 3.75
N ASN A 244 -4.69 -12.10 3.15
CA ASN A 244 -5.33 -11.59 1.95
C ASN A 244 -4.51 -11.96 0.71
N TYR A 245 -5.17 -12.39 -0.33
CA TYR A 245 -4.60 -12.54 -1.65
C TYR A 245 -5.26 -11.56 -2.61
N HIS A 246 -4.50 -10.56 -3.06
CA HIS A 246 -4.96 -9.57 -4.02
C HIS A 246 -4.62 -10.00 -5.42
N ARG A 247 -5.66 -10.15 -6.24
CA ARG A 247 -5.58 -10.30 -7.69
C ARG A 247 -5.95 -8.96 -8.32
N GLY A 248 -5.34 -8.63 -9.42
CA GLY A 248 -5.77 -7.51 -10.23
C GLY A 248 -5.05 -6.20 -9.99
N VAL A 249 -5.31 -5.32 -10.92
CA VAL A 249 -4.71 -4.02 -11.06
C VAL A 249 -5.60 -2.99 -10.37
N MET A 250 -5.02 -2.23 -9.47
CA MET A 250 -5.69 -1.05 -8.94
C MET A 250 -5.84 -0.02 -10.06
N THR A 251 -7.07 0.24 -10.48
CA THR A 251 -7.38 1.39 -11.33
C THR A 251 -7.75 2.57 -10.46
N THR A 252 -7.02 3.67 -10.59
CA THR A 252 -7.28 4.89 -9.83
C THR A 252 -8.43 5.71 -10.42
N ALA A 253 -8.72 5.51 -11.70
CA ALA A 253 -9.85 6.16 -12.37
C ALA A 253 -10.40 5.30 -13.51
N VAL A 254 -11.70 5.41 -13.75
CA VAL A 254 -12.40 4.81 -14.89
C VAL A 254 -13.08 5.90 -15.69
N ARG A 255 -12.95 5.85 -17.02
CA ARG A 255 -13.54 6.85 -17.90
C ARG A 255 -14.76 6.30 -18.60
N PHE A 256 -15.87 7.01 -18.47
CA PHE A 256 -17.13 6.76 -19.16
C PHE A 256 -17.47 7.96 -20.04
N ALA A 257 -17.22 7.88 -21.35
CA ALA A 257 -17.42 8.99 -22.29
C ALA A 257 -16.67 10.28 -21.86
N ASP A 258 -17.38 11.27 -21.33
CA ASP A 258 -16.85 12.54 -20.84
C ASP A 258 -16.83 12.68 -19.31
N ILE A 259 -17.24 11.60 -18.59
CA ILE A 259 -17.19 11.51 -17.13
C ILE A 259 -15.97 10.68 -16.72
N VAL A 260 -15.25 11.16 -15.70
CA VAL A 260 -14.20 10.37 -15.04
C VAL A 260 -14.63 10.05 -13.61
N GLU A 261 -14.79 8.74 -13.36
CA GLU A 261 -14.95 8.23 -12.00
C GLU A 261 -13.58 8.05 -11.38
N ILE A 262 -13.28 8.83 -10.34
CA ILE A 262 -12.00 8.77 -9.63
C ILE A 262 -12.17 7.89 -8.39
N ASN A 263 -11.28 6.91 -8.25
CA ASN A 263 -11.23 6.01 -7.08
C ASN A 263 -10.15 6.43 -6.08
N ASP A 264 -9.02 6.95 -6.57
CA ASP A 264 -7.91 7.46 -5.77
C ASP A 264 -7.26 8.65 -6.48
N LEU A 265 -6.73 9.60 -5.70
CA LEU A 265 -5.82 10.62 -6.20
C LEU A 265 -4.37 10.22 -5.96
N ILE A 266 -3.49 10.74 -6.81
CA ILE A 266 -2.05 10.61 -6.66
C ILE A 266 -1.46 12.01 -6.57
N ILE A 267 -0.63 12.26 -5.57
CA ILE A 267 0.23 13.43 -5.50
C ILE A 267 1.65 12.94 -5.72
N PHE A 268 2.24 13.32 -6.84
CA PHE A 268 3.63 12.99 -7.14
C PHE A 268 4.59 13.81 -6.27
N GLN A 269 5.87 13.40 -6.23
CA GLN A 269 6.92 14.03 -5.44
C GLN A 269 7.20 15.48 -5.76
N ASN A 270 6.70 16.01 -6.88
CA ASN A 270 6.74 17.42 -7.26
C ASN A 270 5.49 18.22 -6.88
N GLY A 271 4.53 17.58 -6.18
CA GLY A 271 3.26 18.20 -5.80
C GLY A 271 2.18 18.19 -6.88
N ASP A 272 2.41 17.61 -8.06
CA ASP A 272 1.34 17.46 -9.06
C ASP A 272 0.27 16.51 -8.58
N ILE A 273 -0.99 16.96 -8.62
CA ILE A 273 -2.16 16.15 -8.27
C ILE A 273 -2.72 15.53 -9.55
N CYS A 274 -2.82 14.21 -9.58
CA CYS A 274 -3.26 13.43 -10.72
C CYS A 274 -4.32 12.41 -10.31
N TYR A 275 -5.12 11.93 -11.26
CA TYR A 275 -6.12 10.87 -11.03
C TYR A 275 -5.71 9.52 -11.64
N ASP A 276 -4.54 9.42 -12.25
CA ASP A 276 -3.96 8.13 -12.65
C ASP A 276 -2.42 8.10 -12.52
N TRP A 277 -1.88 6.87 -12.60
CA TRP A 277 -0.45 6.61 -12.48
C TRP A 277 0.38 7.10 -13.67
N ASP A 278 -0.24 7.42 -14.80
CA ASP A 278 0.43 8.00 -15.97
C ASP A 278 0.57 9.52 -15.85
N GLY A 279 0.12 10.12 -14.74
CA GLY A 279 0.22 11.54 -14.44
C GLY A 279 -0.86 12.38 -15.11
N LYS A 280 -2.02 11.78 -15.47
CA LYS A 280 -3.13 12.54 -16.02
C LYS A 280 -3.76 13.44 -14.97
N ASN A 281 -3.90 14.70 -15.33
CA ASN A 281 -4.52 15.75 -14.52
C ASN A 281 -5.46 16.66 -15.32
N GLU A 282 -5.94 16.19 -16.47
CA GLU A 282 -6.85 16.94 -17.34
C GLU A 282 -8.07 17.40 -16.55
N ASN A 283 -8.26 18.73 -16.45
CA ASN A 283 -9.35 19.37 -15.68
C ASN A 283 -9.38 19.02 -14.17
N ILE A 284 -8.27 18.61 -13.57
CA ILE A 284 -8.19 18.25 -12.14
C ILE A 284 -8.65 19.40 -11.22
N SER A 285 -8.49 20.67 -11.65
CA SER A 285 -8.97 21.85 -10.92
C SER A 285 -10.47 21.81 -10.66
N THR A 286 -11.28 21.29 -11.61
CA THR A 286 -12.72 21.10 -11.44
C THR A 286 -13.01 20.12 -10.33
N PHE A 287 -12.30 18.99 -10.28
CA PHE A 287 -12.43 18.01 -9.20
C PHE A 287 -11.99 18.59 -7.86
N LEU A 288 -10.85 19.29 -7.81
CA LEU A 288 -10.36 19.92 -6.58
C LEU A 288 -11.35 20.97 -6.03
N ASN A 289 -11.99 21.75 -6.89
CA ASN A 289 -13.06 22.66 -6.48
C ASN A 289 -14.25 21.88 -5.89
N MET A 290 -14.67 20.79 -6.53
CA MET A 290 -15.77 19.96 -6.05
C MET A 290 -15.50 19.40 -4.64
N ILE A 291 -14.29 18.90 -4.37
CA ILE A 291 -13.94 18.32 -3.06
C ILE A 291 -13.74 19.37 -1.95
N ASN A 292 -13.52 20.63 -2.32
CA ASN A 292 -13.35 21.72 -1.36
C ASN A 292 -14.67 22.48 -1.08
N THR A 293 -15.66 22.44 -1.97
CA THR A 293 -16.93 23.15 -1.82
C THR A 293 -17.98 22.41 -0.97
N LYS A 294 -17.85 21.10 -0.75
CA LYS A 294 -18.78 20.32 0.10
C LYS A 294 -18.62 20.53 1.61
N LYS A 295 -17.94 21.58 2.04
CA LYS A 295 -17.82 21.98 3.47
C LYS A 295 -18.96 22.89 3.97
N GLN A 296 -19.99 23.12 3.15
CA GLN A 296 -21.14 23.94 3.59
C GLN A 296 -22.36 23.09 3.91
#